data_1e2362cb972bc80b8b2267ffb159f7e4
#
_entry.id   1e2362cb972bc80b8b2267ffb159f7e4
#
_cell.length_a   1.000
_cell.length_b   1.000
_cell.length_c   1.000
_cell.angle_alpha   90.00
_cell.angle_beta   90.00
_cell.angle_gamma   90.00
#
_symmetry.space_group_name_H-M   'P 1'
#
loop_
_entity.id
_entity.type
_entity.pdbx_description
1 polymer ?
#
loop_
_entity_poly.entity_id
_entity_poly.type
_entity_poly.pdbx_seq_one_letter_code
_entity_poly.pdbx_strand_id
1 'polypeptide(L)'
;MCEPDFDPEHPYEAMAHRMVYHALNGSAVRRIEAGIRHAKQVGADGVVWFDHWGCKHTLGAAQLAKKKFEEAGLPLLILDGDGCDRSHGGEGQTSTRLGAFLEMLNEPGRTEEGAQG
;
A
#
# COMPACT_ATOMS: atom_id res chain seq x y z
N MET A 1 -6.53 -10.75 -6.62
CA MET A 1 -6.35 -11.24 -7.99
C MET A 1 -5.08 -12.05 -7.96
N CYS A 2 -5.19 -13.39 -7.97
CA CYS A 2 -4.02 -14.22 -8.20
C CYS A 2 -3.41 -13.77 -9.51
N GLU A 3 -2.08 -13.66 -9.57
CA GLU A 3 -1.44 -13.54 -10.88
C GLU A 3 -1.94 -14.72 -11.70
N PRO A 4 -2.36 -14.49 -12.95
CA PRO A 4 -2.75 -15.60 -13.79
C PRO A 4 -1.58 -16.57 -13.90
N ASP A 5 -1.87 -17.86 -13.77
CA ASP A 5 -0.86 -18.88 -13.97
C ASP A 5 -0.18 -18.64 -15.31
N PHE A 6 1.15 -18.68 -15.28
CA PHE A 6 1.93 -18.56 -16.50
C PHE A 6 1.62 -19.77 -17.39
N ASP A 7 0.98 -19.52 -18.53
CA ASP A 7 0.74 -20.56 -19.52
C ASP A 7 1.95 -20.67 -20.49
N PRO A 8 2.76 -21.71 -20.37
CA PRO A 8 3.93 -21.89 -21.24
C PRO A 8 3.57 -22.18 -22.70
N GLU A 9 2.35 -22.65 -22.98
CA GLU A 9 1.89 -22.90 -24.35
C GLU A 9 1.49 -21.62 -25.08
N HIS A 10 1.13 -20.55 -24.32
CA HIS A 10 0.76 -19.24 -24.84
C HIS A 10 1.54 -18.12 -24.16
N PRO A 11 2.88 -18.06 -24.32
CA PRO A 11 3.74 -17.17 -23.54
C PRO A 11 3.49 -15.68 -23.80
N TYR A 12 3.14 -15.30 -25.02
CA TYR A 12 2.88 -13.89 -25.36
C TYR A 12 1.57 -13.39 -24.75
N GLU A 13 0.54 -14.20 -24.77
CA GLU A 13 -0.74 -13.92 -24.14
C GLU A 13 -0.60 -13.84 -22.61
N ALA A 14 0.15 -14.75 -22.02
CA ALA A 14 0.44 -14.74 -20.57
C ALA A 14 1.21 -13.47 -20.17
N MET A 15 2.20 -13.04 -20.94
CA MET A 15 2.94 -11.80 -20.72
C MET A 15 2.03 -10.57 -20.88
N ALA A 16 1.23 -10.51 -21.93
CA ALA A 16 0.29 -9.43 -22.18
C ALA A 16 -0.74 -9.32 -21.05
N HIS A 17 -1.28 -10.45 -20.60
CA HIS A 17 -2.20 -10.51 -19.48
C HIS A 17 -1.57 -9.97 -18.18
N ARG A 18 -0.35 -10.39 -17.86
CA ARG A 18 0.39 -9.90 -16.70
C ARG A 18 0.62 -8.39 -16.75
N MET A 19 0.96 -7.85 -17.91
CA MET A 19 1.16 -6.41 -18.09
C MET A 19 -0.15 -5.63 -17.92
N VAL A 20 -1.22 -6.07 -18.56
CA VAL A 20 -2.53 -5.39 -18.54
C VAL A 20 -3.16 -5.44 -17.14
N TYR A 21 -3.04 -6.57 -16.45
CA TYR A 21 -3.67 -6.77 -15.14
C TYR A 21 -2.76 -6.44 -13.95
N HIS A 22 -1.56 -5.93 -14.20
CA HIS A 22 -0.68 -5.49 -13.13
C HIS A 22 -1.32 -4.38 -12.28
N ALA A 23 -1.12 -4.44 -10.97
CA ALA A 23 -1.76 -3.51 -10.03
C ALA A 23 -1.38 -2.04 -10.25
N LEU A 24 -0.20 -1.77 -10.84
CA LEU A 24 0.27 -0.42 -11.20
C LEU A 24 -0.26 0.06 -12.55
N ASN A 25 -0.91 -0.82 -13.33
CA ASN A 25 -1.49 -0.46 -14.62
C ASN A 25 -2.98 -0.20 -14.44
N GLY A 26 -3.40 1.05 -14.60
CA GLY A 26 -4.79 1.46 -14.45
C GLY A 26 -5.00 2.56 -13.42
N SER A 27 -6.22 2.64 -12.89
CA SER A 27 -6.59 3.68 -11.92
C SER A 27 -5.96 3.47 -10.55
N ALA A 28 -5.80 4.58 -9.80
CA ALA A 28 -5.35 4.54 -8.41
C ALA A 28 -6.21 3.61 -7.52
N VAL A 29 -7.52 3.58 -7.78
CA VAL A 29 -8.46 2.71 -7.04
C VAL A 29 -8.05 1.24 -7.14
N ARG A 30 -7.71 0.75 -8.34
CA ARG A 30 -7.29 -0.64 -8.55
C ARG A 30 -6.05 -1.00 -7.70
N ARG A 31 -5.07 -0.10 -7.64
CA ARG A 31 -3.87 -0.28 -6.82
C ARG A 31 -4.20 -0.30 -5.33
N ILE A 32 -5.05 0.61 -4.88
CA ILE A 32 -5.49 0.70 -3.48
C ILE A 32 -6.23 -0.58 -3.08
N GLU A 33 -7.19 -1.03 -3.89
CA GLU A 33 -7.93 -2.27 -3.63
C GLU A 33 -7.04 -3.51 -3.61
N ALA A 34 -6.04 -3.57 -4.49
CA ALA A 34 -5.04 -4.64 -4.47
C ALA A 34 -4.24 -4.61 -3.15
N GLY A 35 -3.80 -3.42 -2.71
CA GLY A 35 -3.09 -3.23 -1.44
C GLY A 35 -3.94 -3.67 -0.24
N ILE A 36 -5.20 -3.28 -0.18
CA ILE A 36 -6.13 -3.69 0.88
C ILE A 36 -6.30 -5.21 0.93
N ARG A 37 -6.48 -5.85 -0.23
CA ARG A 37 -6.58 -7.33 -0.29
C ARG A 37 -5.31 -7.99 0.23
N HIS A 38 -4.14 -7.55 -0.22
CA HIS A 38 -2.87 -8.12 0.23
C HIS A 38 -2.64 -7.92 1.72
N ALA A 39 -2.90 -6.72 2.25
CA ALA A 39 -2.78 -6.44 3.68
C ALA A 39 -3.68 -7.38 4.51
N LYS A 40 -4.92 -7.58 4.09
CA LYS A 40 -5.84 -8.54 4.75
C LYS A 40 -5.38 -9.99 4.63
N GLN A 41 -4.83 -10.40 3.49
CA GLN A 41 -4.33 -11.76 3.29
C GLN A 41 -3.15 -12.10 4.21
N VAL A 42 -2.28 -11.13 4.47
CA VAL A 42 -1.12 -11.34 5.37
C VAL A 42 -1.44 -11.01 6.83
N GLY A 43 -2.66 -10.57 7.14
CA GLY A 43 -3.04 -10.20 8.49
C GLY A 43 -2.29 -8.98 9.01
N ALA A 44 -2.08 -7.96 8.17
CA ALA A 44 -1.35 -6.77 8.58
C ALA A 44 -2.19 -5.89 9.54
N ASP A 45 -1.57 -5.42 10.63
CA ASP A 45 -2.18 -4.51 11.60
C ASP A 45 -2.21 -3.06 11.13
N GLY A 46 -1.36 -2.72 10.17
CA GLY A 46 -1.27 -1.40 9.55
C GLY A 46 -0.49 -1.42 8.25
N VAL A 47 -0.54 -0.33 7.51
CA VAL A 47 0.09 -0.21 6.19
C VAL A 47 0.90 1.06 6.09
N VAL A 48 2.06 1.00 5.48
CA VAL A 48 2.87 2.16 5.13
C VAL A 48 2.74 2.41 3.63
N TRP A 49 2.33 3.61 3.28
CA TRP A 49 2.28 4.12 1.91
C TRP A 49 3.42 5.10 1.69
N PHE A 50 4.36 4.75 0.83
CA PHE A 50 5.47 5.63 0.51
C PHE A 50 5.18 6.45 -0.75
N ASP A 51 5.22 7.78 -0.61
CA ASP A 51 5.05 8.75 -1.67
C ASP A 51 6.41 9.27 -2.12
N HIS A 52 6.89 8.80 -3.27
CA HIS A 52 8.08 9.38 -3.88
C HIS A 52 7.74 10.74 -4.50
N TRP A 53 8.52 11.77 -4.16
CA TRP A 53 8.29 13.16 -4.61
C TRP A 53 8.15 13.33 -6.12
N GLY A 54 8.87 12.54 -6.91
CA GLY A 54 8.76 12.54 -8.38
C GLY A 54 7.57 11.78 -8.95
N CYS A 55 6.81 11.05 -8.13
CA CYS A 55 5.76 10.16 -8.61
C CYS A 55 4.36 10.78 -8.43
N LYS A 56 3.86 11.44 -9.47
CA LYS A 56 2.50 12.01 -9.45
C LYS A 56 1.40 10.98 -9.20
N HIS A 57 1.66 9.71 -9.55
CA HIS A 57 0.69 8.63 -9.38
C HIS A 57 0.49 8.27 -7.90
N THR A 58 1.57 8.20 -7.11
CA THR A 58 1.47 7.92 -5.68
C THR A 58 0.97 9.13 -4.91
N LEU A 59 1.56 10.30 -5.13
CA LEU A 59 1.17 11.55 -4.47
C LEU A 59 -0.30 11.91 -4.72
N GLY A 60 -0.76 11.80 -5.97
CA GLY A 60 -2.15 12.12 -6.32
C GLY A 60 -3.16 11.14 -5.74
N ALA A 61 -2.73 9.93 -5.38
CA ALA A 61 -3.59 8.89 -4.81
C ALA A 61 -3.57 8.83 -3.28
N ALA A 62 -2.63 9.51 -2.60
CA ALA A 62 -2.36 9.36 -1.18
C ALA A 62 -3.59 9.58 -0.29
N GLN A 63 -4.35 10.65 -0.52
CA GLN A 63 -5.54 10.94 0.28
C GLN A 63 -6.69 9.95 0.01
N LEU A 64 -6.84 9.51 -1.24
CA LEU A 64 -7.80 8.47 -1.58
C LEU A 64 -7.41 7.13 -0.96
N ALA A 65 -6.12 6.80 -0.97
CA ALA A 65 -5.58 5.61 -0.32
C ALA A 65 -5.89 5.65 1.19
N LYS A 66 -5.57 6.77 1.86
CA LYS A 66 -5.83 6.94 3.29
C LYS A 66 -7.29 6.64 3.63
N LYS A 67 -8.21 7.30 2.94
CA LYS A 67 -9.65 7.10 3.13
C LYS A 67 -10.07 5.63 2.92
N LYS A 68 -9.62 5.01 1.84
CA LYS A 68 -10.01 3.64 1.48
C LYS A 68 -9.44 2.59 2.44
N PHE A 69 -8.21 2.76 2.91
CA PHE A 69 -7.61 1.87 3.89
C PHE A 69 -8.28 2.01 5.26
N GLU A 70 -8.61 3.24 5.69
CA GLU A 70 -9.36 3.51 6.93
C GLU A 70 -10.77 2.88 6.87
N GLU A 71 -11.50 3.04 5.75
CA GLU A 71 -12.80 2.39 5.52
C GLU A 71 -12.70 0.85 5.58
N ALA A 72 -11.54 0.29 5.24
CA ALA A 72 -11.27 -1.15 5.30
C ALA A 72 -10.79 -1.63 6.69
N GLY A 73 -10.71 -0.74 7.68
CA GLY A 73 -10.22 -1.04 9.03
C GLY A 73 -8.70 -1.17 9.12
N LEU A 74 -7.97 -0.71 8.11
CA LEU A 74 -6.51 -0.77 8.05
C LEU A 74 -5.93 0.64 8.20
N PRO A 75 -5.27 0.95 9.32
CA PRO A 75 -4.56 2.23 9.46
C PRO A 75 -3.48 2.39 8.43
N LEU A 76 -3.37 3.60 7.87
CA LEU A 76 -2.39 3.93 6.86
C LEU A 76 -1.48 5.07 7.31
N LEU A 77 -0.18 4.81 7.37
CA LEU A 77 0.85 5.85 7.48
C LEU A 77 1.32 6.25 6.08
N ILE A 78 1.19 7.52 5.74
CA ILE A 78 1.77 8.07 4.52
C ILE A 78 3.14 8.65 4.88
N LEU A 79 4.19 8.14 4.24
CA LEU A 79 5.54 8.69 4.28
C LEU A 79 5.89 9.23 2.91
N ASP A 80 6.54 10.38 2.88
CA ASP A 80 6.99 11.03 1.66
C ASP A 80 8.52 11.20 1.67
N GLY A 81 9.12 11.16 0.51
CA GLY A 81 10.56 11.29 0.40
C GLY A 81 11.10 11.04 -1.00
N ASP A 82 12.43 11.11 -1.10
CA ASP A 82 13.17 10.73 -2.29
C ASP A 82 13.67 9.28 -2.14
N GLY A 83 13.09 8.35 -2.88
CA GLY A 83 13.51 6.95 -2.89
C GLY A 83 14.82 6.70 -3.65
N CYS A 84 15.36 7.72 -4.34
CA CYS A 84 16.53 7.59 -5.19
C CYS A 84 17.77 8.25 -4.59
N ASP A 85 17.61 9.34 -3.83
CA ASP A 85 18.73 10.09 -3.25
C ASP A 85 18.63 10.14 -1.72
N ARG A 86 19.58 9.47 -1.07
CA ARG A 86 19.68 9.43 0.39
C ARG A 86 19.98 10.78 1.03
N SER A 87 20.62 11.69 0.29
CA SER A 87 20.93 13.03 0.83
C SER A 87 19.69 13.88 1.11
N HIS A 88 18.57 13.56 0.46
CA HIS A 88 17.27 14.19 0.68
C HIS A 88 16.44 13.50 1.76
N GLY A 89 16.96 12.44 2.37
CA GLY A 89 16.24 11.66 3.38
C GLY A 89 16.24 12.35 4.74
N GLY A 90 15.07 12.77 5.20
CA GLY A 90 14.84 13.16 6.59
C GLY A 90 14.74 11.94 7.51
N GLU A 91 15.84 11.19 7.69
CA GLU A 91 15.83 9.92 8.45
C GLU A 91 15.21 10.10 9.85
N GLY A 92 15.49 11.20 10.52
CA GLY A 92 14.93 11.49 11.84
C GLY A 92 13.42 11.69 11.83
N GLN A 93 12.90 12.41 10.84
CA GLN A 93 11.46 12.65 10.71
C GLN A 93 10.70 11.36 10.35
N THR A 94 11.24 10.59 9.42
CA THR A 94 10.67 9.30 9.03
C THR A 94 10.65 8.32 10.19
N SER A 95 11.75 8.22 10.94
CA SER A 95 11.87 7.36 12.11
C SER A 95 10.86 7.75 13.21
N THR A 96 10.72 9.06 13.48
CA THR A 96 9.76 9.56 14.48
C THR A 96 8.31 9.22 14.08
N ARG A 97 7.94 9.46 12.83
CA ARG A 97 6.58 9.17 12.32
C ARG A 97 6.28 7.68 12.33
N LEU A 98 7.25 6.86 11.94
CA LEU A 98 7.10 5.40 11.97
C LEU A 98 7.00 4.89 13.40
N GLY A 99 7.82 5.40 14.32
CA GLY A 99 7.76 5.07 15.75
C GLY A 99 6.38 5.36 16.35
N ALA A 100 5.85 6.57 16.14
CA ALA A 100 4.52 6.95 16.62
C ALA A 100 3.41 6.06 16.01
N PHE A 101 3.56 5.69 14.73
CA PHE A 101 2.60 4.78 14.08
C PHE A 101 2.62 3.38 14.70
N LEU A 102 3.82 2.84 14.99
CA LEU A 102 3.95 1.53 15.64
C LEU A 102 3.42 1.57 17.09
N GLU A 103 3.65 2.63 17.83
CA GLU A 103 3.08 2.82 19.18
C GLU A 103 1.56 2.81 19.12
N MET A 104 0.97 3.56 18.18
CA MET A 104 -0.48 3.58 17.97
C MET A 104 -1.06 2.20 17.63
N LEU A 105 -0.34 1.39 16.85
CA LEU A 105 -0.78 0.01 16.52
C LEU A 105 -0.73 -0.92 17.73
N ASN A 106 0.18 -0.66 18.68
CA ASN A 106 0.38 -1.49 19.87
C ASN A 106 -0.48 -1.05 21.08
N GLU A 107 -1.29 0.01 20.96
CA GLU A 107 -2.16 0.44 22.04
C GLU A 107 -3.20 -0.64 22.39
N PRO A 108 -3.28 -1.07 23.68
CA PRO A 108 -4.27 -2.05 24.11
C PRO A 108 -5.69 -1.45 24.04
N GLY A 109 -6.54 -1.99 23.22
CA GLY A 109 -7.94 -1.58 23.04
C GLY A 109 -8.40 -1.52 21.58
N ARG A 110 -7.49 -1.58 20.64
CA ARG A 110 -7.80 -1.48 19.21
C ARG A 110 -8.20 -2.81 18.57
N THR A 111 -7.81 -3.92 19.17
CA THR A 111 -8.06 -5.28 18.64
C THR A 111 -9.52 -5.74 18.76
N GLU A 112 -10.36 -5.04 19.52
CA GLU A 112 -11.73 -5.51 19.79
C GLU A 112 -12.81 -4.86 18.87
N GLU A 113 -12.53 -3.72 18.23
CA GLU A 113 -13.52 -3.06 17.37
C GLU A 113 -13.58 -3.56 15.92
N GLY A 114 -12.57 -4.29 15.47
CA GLY A 114 -12.48 -4.82 14.09
C GLY A 114 -13.12 -6.19 13.87
N ALA A 115 -13.58 -6.88 14.91
CA ALA A 115 -14.08 -8.25 14.82
C ALA A 115 -15.63 -8.38 14.79
N GLN A 116 -16.35 -7.26 14.80
CA GLN A 116 -17.83 -7.25 14.73
C GLN A 116 -18.29 -6.38 13.54
N GLY A 117 -18.17 -6.94 12.34
CA GLY A 117 -18.70 -6.32 11.14
C GLY A 117 -18.68 -7.28 9.97
#